data_f9c270b2c4340137d6e2e048cbfdedd7
#
_entry.id   f9c270b2c4340137d6e2e048cbfdedd7
#
_cell.length_a   1.000
_cell.length_b   1.000
_cell.length_c   1.000
_cell.angle_alpha   90.00
_cell.angle_beta   90.00
_cell.angle_gamma   90.00
#
_symmetry.space_group_name_H-M   'P 1'
#
loop_
_entity.id
_entity.type
_entity.pdbx_description
1 polymer ?
#
loop_
_entity_poly.entity_id
_entity_poly.type
_entity_poly.pdbx_seq_one_letter_code
_entity_poly.pdbx_strand_id
1 'polypeptide(L)'
;MSSRKNDQLRAIAHQAMLERGFVPDFSPAALREMRELHETALVPGASLHDLRALLWASIDNDDSRDLDQLTVTAPEPSGATKVLVAIADVAATVKRGSAIDHHAAVNTTSVYTAAQVFPMLPERLSTNLTSLGEGADRLAIVLEMTVGADGRVTSSSVYRATVRNHAKLAYNALAAWLGGTGAAPPRLAAVPGLDAQLRVQDRVAQAMRGLRHEHGALSLETLEARPVFEGDALTDLLPDEDNRAKQIIEDFMIGANGVTAQYLTKHGFPSLRRVLRTPERWSRIVDLAAAVGETLAPAPSALALEAFLVARRTADPARFAELSLSVVKLLGRGEYVLELPGKSTQGHFGLAVRDYTHSTAPNRRFPDLITQRLLHAALENAPMPYSADELGALAGHCTMQEDNANKVERRVAKSAAALLLASRVGDRFDAVVTGASAKGTWVRIARPAVEGRVVRGYDGLDVGDRVKVELASANVERGFIDFVGLGRST
;
A
#
# COMPACT_ATOMS: atom_id res chain seq x y z
N MET A 1 26.91 -17.97 -11.25
CA MET A 1 25.56 -18.53 -11.47
C MET A 1 24.45 -17.60 -10.97
N SER A 2 24.59 -16.91 -9.84
CA SER A 2 23.61 -15.96 -9.28
C SER A 2 23.25 -14.80 -10.25
N SER A 3 24.24 -14.14 -10.86
CA SER A 3 24.03 -13.01 -11.79
C SER A 3 23.11 -13.38 -12.98
N ARG A 4 23.34 -14.53 -13.61
CA ARG A 4 22.54 -15.00 -14.75
C ARG A 4 21.04 -15.24 -14.42
N LYS A 5 20.77 -15.69 -13.22
CA LYS A 5 19.41 -15.96 -12.73
C LYS A 5 18.66 -14.64 -12.50
N ASN A 6 19.34 -13.64 -11.95
CA ASN A 6 18.76 -12.31 -11.72
C ASN A 6 18.54 -11.57 -13.05
N ASP A 7 19.46 -11.68 -14.00
CA ASP A 7 19.30 -11.09 -15.33
C ASP A 7 18.07 -11.67 -16.05
N GLN A 8 17.84 -12.99 -15.91
CA GLN A 8 16.64 -13.63 -16.45
C GLN A 8 15.36 -13.06 -15.81
N LEU A 9 15.34 -12.90 -14.48
CA LEU A 9 14.16 -12.37 -13.79
C LEU A 9 13.91 -10.90 -14.14
N ARG A 10 14.95 -10.08 -14.26
CA ARG A 10 14.86 -8.70 -14.73
C ARG A 10 14.32 -8.61 -16.16
N ALA A 11 14.77 -9.48 -17.05
CA ALA A 11 14.26 -9.54 -18.43
C ALA A 11 12.75 -9.91 -18.45
N ILE A 12 12.34 -10.88 -17.64
CA ILE A 12 10.91 -11.25 -17.48
C ILE A 12 10.10 -10.07 -16.96
N ALA A 13 10.61 -9.33 -15.96
CA ALA A 13 9.93 -8.17 -15.39
C ALA A 13 9.78 -7.05 -16.42
N HIS A 14 10.86 -6.71 -17.12
CA HIS A 14 10.85 -5.69 -18.17
C HIS A 14 9.86 -6.05 -19.30
N GLN A 15 9.88 -7.29 -19.77
CA GLN A 15 8.95 -7.77 -20.79
C GLN A 15 7.49 -7.74 -20.29
N ALA A 16 7.25 -8.08 -19.02
CA ALA A 16 5.92 -8.02 -18.43
C ALA A 16 5.38 -6.58 -18.35
N MET A 17 6.23 -5.59 -18.09
CA MET A 17 5.89 -4.17 -18.15
C MET A 17 5.41 -3.78 -19.54
N LEU A 18 6.21 -4.07 -20.57
CA LEU A 18 5.88 -3.76 -21.97
C LEU A 18 4.56 -4.40 -22.43
N GLU A 19 4.36 -5.69 -22.11
CA GLU A 19 3.14 -6.43 -22.46
C GLU A 19 1.88 -5.85 -21.81
N ARG A 20 2.02 -5.09 -20.73
CA ARG A 20 0.93 -4.43 -20.02
C ARG A 20 0.79 -2.94 -20.34
N GLY A 21 1.53 -2.45 -21.33
CA GLY A 21 1.44 -1.07 -21.81
C GLY A 21 2.16 -0.05 -20.92
N PHE A 22 3.08 -0.49 -20.06
CA PHE A 22 3.96 0.40 -19.32
C PHE A 22 5.18 0.79 -20.15
N VAL A 23 5.79 1.89 -19.78
CA VAL A 23 7.09 2.36 -20.31
C VAL A 23 8.13 2.17 -19.20
N PRO A 24 8.88 1.04 -19.20
CA PRO A 24 9.79 0.71 -18.10
C PRO A 24 10.99 1.65 -18.01
N ASP A 25 11.41 2.28 -19.14
CA ASP A 25 12.59 3.11 -19.23
C ASP A 25 12.22 4.59 -19.41
N PHE A 26 12.96 5.48 -18.74
CA PHE A 26 12.76 6.92 -18.91
C PHE A 26 13.24 7.39 -20.29
N SER A 27 12.47 8.27 -20.91
CA SER A 27 12.84 8.89 -22.18
C SER A 27 14.09 9.76 -22.03
N PRO A 28 14.87 9.95 -23.11
CA PRO A 28 16.00 10.88 -23.09
C PRO A 28 15.62 12.30 -22.68
N ALA A 29 14.37 12.74 -22.95
CA ALA A 29 13.85 14.04 -22.53
C ALA A 29 13.65 14.10 -21.00
N ALA A 30 13.03 13.07 -20.41
CA ALA A 30 12.86 12.98 -18.96
C ALA A 30 14.21 12.92 -18.23
N LEU A 31 15.19 12.19 -18.79
CA LEU A 31 16.54 12.13 -18.21
C LEU A 31 17.31 13.45 -18.35
N ARG A 32 17.09 14.25 -19.39
CA ARG A 32 17.66 15.61 -19.49
C ARG A 32 17.04 16.53 -18.47
N GLU A 33 15.71 16.58 -18.42
CA GLU A 33 14.96 17.37 -17.44
C GLU A 33 15.43 17.05 -16.01
N MET A 34 15.59 15.75 -15.67
CA MET A 34 16.07 15.31 -14.36
C MET A 34 17.45 15.86 -14.01
N ARG A 35 18.37 15.99 -14.99
CA ARG A 35 19.72 16.55 -14.73
C ARG A 35 19.69 18.04 -14.43
N GLU A 36 18.71 18.76 -14.97
CA GLU A 36 18.52 20.21 -14.79
C GLU A 36 17.77 20.55 -13.50
N LEU A 37 17.05 19.56 -12.90
CA LEU A 37 16.39 19.78 -11.62
C LEU A 37 17.37 19.91 -10.48
N HIS A 38 17.17 20.94 -9.70
CA HIS A 38 17.87 21.21 -8.44
C HIS A 38 16.88 21.14 -7.27
N GLU A 39 17.41 21.15 -6.04
CA GLU A 39 16.56 21.29 -4.86
C GLU A 39 15.72 22.56 -5.00
N THR A 40 14.41 22.43 -4.79
CA THR A 40 13.51 23.58 -4.83
C THR A 40 13.92 24.56 -3.74
N ALA A 41 14.18 25.81 -4.12
CA ALA A 41 14.56 26.83 -3.16
C ALA A 41 13.47 26.98 -2.08
N LEU A 42 13.87 26.81 -0.82
CA LEU A 42 13.01 27.02 0.34
C LEU A 42 12.86 28.52 0.59
N VAL A 43 12.18 29.22 -0.33
CA VAL A 43 11.97 30.68 -0.18
C VAL A 43 10.82 30.87 0.79
N PRO A 44 11.06 31.46 1.98
CA PRO A 44 10.01 31.81 2.90
C PRO A 44 9.05 32.80 2.23
N GLY A 45 7.78 32.41 2.15
CA GLY A 45 6.69 33.27 1.68
C GLY A 45 5.60 33.31 2.74
N ALA A 46 4.68 34.23 2.65
CA ALA A 46 3.58 34.41 3.62
C ALA A 46 2.68 33.14 3.75
N SER A 47 2.77 32.21 2.81
CA SER A 47 1.99 30.96 2.77
C SER A 47 2.77 29.69 3.14
N LEU A 48 4.08 29.82 3.48
CA LEU A 48 4.92 28.66 3.81
C LEU A 48 5.26 28.65 5.31
N HIS A 49 4.79 27.65 6.04
CA HIS A 49 5.07 27.47 7.46
C HIS A 49 6.45 26.83 7.67
N ASP A 50 7.20 27.30 8.67
CA ASP A 50 8.43 26.62 9.12
C ASP A 50 8.10 25.68 10.27
N LEU A 51 8.09 24.38 10.00
CA LEU A 51 7.78 23.33 10.97
C LEU A 51 8.98 22.39 11.21
N ARG A 52 10.20 22.81 10.86
CA ARG A 52 11.42 21.99 10.97
C ARG A 52 11.77 21.62 12.40
N ALA A 53 11.33 22.42 13.38
CA ALA A 53 11.58 22.18 14.79
C ALA A 53 10.71 21.08 15.42
N LEU A 54 9.62 20.68 14.76
CA LEU A 54 8.79 19.57 15.23
C LEU A 54 9.52 18.24 15.07
N LEU A 55 9.28 17.28 15.95
CA LEU A 55 9.92 15.96 15.97
C LEU A 55 9.34 15.02 14.90
N TRP A 56 9.44 15.44 13.65
CA TRP A 56 9.02 14.64 12.52
C TRP A 56 9.82 13.35 12.39
N ALA A 57 9.15 12.24 12.15
CA ALA A 57 9.79 10.98 11.84
C ALA A 57 9.10 10.29 10.68
N SER A 58 9.85 9.55 9.86
CA SER A 58 9.31 8.58 8.91
C SER A 58 9.30 7.20 9.53
N ILE A 59 8.25 6.42 9.20
CA ILE A 59 8.13 5.00 9.55
C ILE A 59 7.84 4.26 8.24
N ASP A 60 8.76 3.39 7.81
CA ASP A 60 8.68 2.70 6.51
C ASP A 60 9.46 1.37 6.58
N ASN A 61 9.65 0.68 5.45
CA ASN A 61 10.55 -0.46 5.38
C ASN A 61 12.01 -0.05 5.61
N ASP A 62 12.85 -0.99 6.04
CA ASP A 62 14.27 -0.74 6.33
C ASP A 62 15.01 -0.14 5.13
N ASP A 63 14.70 -0.63 3.93
CA ASP A 63 15.35 -0.31 2.66
C ASP A 63 14.66 0.81 1.87
N SER A 64 13.51 1.33 2.33
CA SER A 64 12.79 2.42 1.67
C SER A 64 13.65 3.68 1.60
N ARG A 65 13.71 4.28 0.40
CA ARG A 65 14.45 5.51 0.10
C ARG A 65 13.54 6.64 -0.40
N ASP A 66 12.40 6.31 -0.93
CA ASP A 66 11.36 7.18 -1.46
C ASP A 66 10.33 7.52 -0.36
N LEU A 67 10.79 8.29 0.63
CA LEU A 67 9.97 8.61 1.80
C LEU A 67 8.93 9.68 1.45
N ASP A 68 7.69 9.27 1.33
CA ASP A 68 6.56 10.12 0.95
C ASP A 68 5.96 10.89 2.13
N GLN A 69 6.07 10.37 3.39
CA GLN A 69 5.37 10.92 4.55
C GLN A 69 6.22 11.00 5.81
N LEU A 70 5.94 12.04 6.61
CA LEU A 70 6.38 12.16 8.00
C LEU A 70 5.17 12.35 8.89
N THR A 71 5.30 11.92 10.15
CA THR A 71 4.25 12.09 11.15
C THR A 71 4.79 12.74 12.41
N VAL A 72 3.96 13.55 13.07
CA VAL A 72 4.23 14.15 14.38
C VAL A 72 2.92 14.42 15.08
N THR A 73 2.91 14.41 16.42
CA THR A 73 1.75 14.77 17.22
C THR A 73 2.08 15.93 18.15
N ALA A 74 1.09 16.72 18.51
CA ALA A 74 1.16 17.75 19.53
C ALA A 74 -0.07 17.71 20.43
N PRO A 75 0.07 18.00 21.73
CA PRO A 75 -1.06 18.08 22.63
C PRO A 75 -1.96 19.28 22.31
N GLU A 76 -3.25 19.14 22.54
CA GLU A 76 -4.23 20.23 22.48
C GLU A 76 -4.76 20.54 23.87
N PRO A 77 -5.07 21.81 24.16
CA PRO A 77 -5.62 22.20 25.48
C PRO A 77 -6.93 21.50 25.85
N SER A 78 -7.69 21.08 24.87
CA SER A 78 -8.97 20.34 25.03
C SER A 78 -8.79 18.89 25.51
N GLY A 79 -7.55 18.39 25.60
CA GLY A 79 -7.26 16.98 25.84
C GLY A 79 -7.27 16.12 24.55
N ALA A 80 -7.62 16.70 23.41
CA ALA A 80 -7.44 16.08 22.10
C ALA A 80 -5.97 16.05 21.71
N THR A 81 -5.66 15.33 20.64
CA THR A 81 -4.30 15.28 20.08
C THR A 81 -4.30 15.85 18.67
N LYS A 82 -3.41 16.77 18.41
CA LYS A 82 -3.14 17.23 17.07
C LYS A 82 -2.20 16.24 16.38
N VAL A 83 -2.63 15.68 15.25
CA VAL A 83 -1.84 14.80 14.38
C VAL A 83 -1.51 15.59 13.14
N LEU A 84 -0.24 15.71 12.82
CA LEU A 84 0.24 16.32 11.59
C LEU A 84 0.88 15.25 10.71
N VAL A 85 0.44 15.20 9.46
CA VAL A 85 0.99 14.35 8.42
C VAL A 85 1.58 15.24 7.34
N ALA A 86 2.89 15.19 7.16
CA ALA A 86 3.58 15.91 6.10
C ALA A 86 3.79 14.98 4.91
N ILE A 87 3.33 15.39 3.73
CA ILE A 87 3.49 14.66 2.47
C ILE A 87 4.47 15.41 1.57
N ALA A 88 5.43 14.71 1.00
CA ALA A 88 6.40 15.27 0.06
C ALA A 88 5.72 16.13 -1.03
N ASP A 89 6.09 17.39 -1.18
CA ASP A 89 5.49 18.29 -2.16
C ASP A 89 6.11 18.07 -3.55
N VAL A 90 5.77 16.94 -4.17
CA VAL A 90 6.27 16.54 -5.50
C VAL A 90 5.78 17.49 -6.59
N ALA A 91 4.56 18.02 -6.46
CA ALA A 91 3.97 18.95 -7.43
C ALA A 91 4.73 20.29 -7.51
N ALA A 92 5.46 20.67 -6.45
CA ALA A 92 6.35 21.83 -6.48
C ALA A 92 7.50 21.65 -7.49
N THR A 93 7.95 20.43 -7.68
CA THR A 93 9.10 20.08 -8.54
C THR A 93 8.68 19.53 -9.90
N VAL A 94 7.77 18.56 -9.95
CA VAL A 94 7.29 17.94 -11.19
C VAL A 94 6.15 18.77 -11.78
N LYS A 95 6.49 19.57 -12.79
CA LYS A 95 5.51 20.45 -13.43
C LYS A 95 4.63 19.67 -14.40
N ARG A 96 3.33 20.03 -14.42
CA ARG A 96 2.39 19.45 -15.37
C ARG A 96 2.86 19.68 -16.82
N GLY A 97 2.82 18.63 -17.65
CA GLY A 97 3.21 18.67 -19.05
C GLY A 97 4.71 18.58 -19.30
N SER A 98 5.53 18.43 -18.25
CA SER A 98 6.97 18.17 -18.40
C SER A 98 7.23 16.74 -18.90
N ALA A 99 8.46 16.42 -19.33
CA ALA A 99 8.80 15.09 -19.81
C ALA A 99 8.74 14.02 -18.69
N ILE A 100 9.07 14.41 -17.45
CA ILE A 100 8.92 13.56 -16.25
C ILE A 100 7.44 13.32 -15.95
N ASP A 101 6.63 14.39 -15.98
CA ASP A 101 5.18 14.28 -15.78
C ASP A 101 4.51 13.38 -16.83
N HIS A 102 4.94 13.49 -18.09
CA HIS A 102 4.41 12.63 -19.15
C HIS A 102 4.69 11.14 -18.89
N HIS A 103 5.92 10.80 -18.47
CA HIS A 103 6.25 9.43 -18.08
C HIS A 103 5.40 8.96 -16.90
N ALA A 104 5.27 9.80 -15.86
CA ALA A 104 4.44 9.49 -14.70
C ALA A 104 2.96 9.31 -15.07
N ALA A 105 2.42 10.12 -15.98
CA ALA A 105 1.05 10.02 -16.46
C ALA A 105 0.77 8.75 -17.26
N VAL A 106 1.74 8.25 -18.04
CA VAL A 106 1.63 6.99 -18.79
C VAL A 106 1.63 5.79 -17.84
N ASN A 107 2.57 5.75 -16.91
CA ASN A 107 2.75 4.61 -15.99
C ASN A 107 1.79 4.67 -14.80
N THR A 108 1.44 5.82 -14.32
CA THR A 108 0.55 6.14 -13.19
C THR A 108 0.97 5.62 -11.82
N THR A 109 1.90 4.68 -11.75
CA THR A 109 2.40 4.11 -10.49
C THR A 109 3.81 3.57 -10.64
N SER A 110 4.58 3.54 -9.56
CA SER A 110 5.76 2.67 -9.47
C SER A 110 5.32 1.22 -9.38
N VAL A 111 6.07 0.30 -10.02
CA VAL A 111 5.76 -1.12 -10.01
C VAL A 111 6.86 -1.87 -9.26
N TYR A 112 6.50 -2.51 -8.14
CA TYR A 112 7.43 -3.17 -7.23
C TYR A 112 7.48 -4.66 -7.51
N THR A 113 8.48 -5.10 -8.26
CA THR A 113 8.61 -6.52 -8.61
C THR A 113 9.68 -7.22 -7.76
N ALA A 114 9.60 -8.55 -7.69
CA ALA A 114 10.64 -9.36 -7.08
C ALA A 114 12.00 -9.36 -7.83
N ALA A 115 12.10 -8.63 -8.94
CA ALA A 115 13.33 -8.49 -9.72
C ALA A 115 13.98 -7.11 -9.55
N GLN A 116 13.16 -6.08 -9.62
CA GLN A 116 13.55 -4.67 -9.51
C GLN A 116 12.31 -3.80 -9.35
N VAL A 117 12.52 -2.57 -8.91
CA VAL A 117 11.49 -1.53 -8.92
C VAL A 117 11.54 -0.80 -10.28
N PHE A 118 10.36 -0.57 -10.86
CA PHE A 118 10.18 0.35 -11.99
C PHE A 118 9.54 1.63 -11.45
N PRO A 119 10.33 2.67 -11.15
CA PRO A 119 9.83 3.84 -10.48
C PRO A 119 9.01 4.72 -11.43
N MET A 120 7.94 5.33 -10.92
CA MET A 120 7.12 6.30 -11.65
C MET A 120 7.90 7.58 -11.96
N LEU A 121 8.72 8.02 -11.04
CA LEU A 121 9.59 9.19 -11.17
C LEU A 121 11.06 8.75 -11.17
N PRO A 122 11.97 9.47 -11.87
CA PRO A 122 13.40 9.16 -11.84
C PRO A 122 13.92 9.02 -10.40
N GLU A 123 14.77 8.01 -10.16
CA GLU A 123 15.23 7.65 -8.81
C GLU A 123 15.83 8.84 -8.05
N ARG A 124 16.68 9.67 -8.72
CA ARG A 124 17.24 10.89 -8.09
C ARG A 124 16.16 11.84 -7.59
N LEU A 125 14.98 11.86 -8.22
CA LEU A 125 13.85 12.67 -7.78
C LEU A 125 13.18 12.01 -6.59
N SER A 126 12.63 10.79 -6.78
CA SER A 126 11.81 10.12 -5.77
C SER A 126 12.57 9.68 -4.51
N THR A 127 13.89 9.42 -4.59
CA THR A 127 14.69 8.99 -3.43
C THR A 127 15.59 10.08 -2.84
N ASN A 128 15.64 11.28 -3.46
CA ASN A 128 16.46 12.38 -2.98
C ASN A 128 15.70 13.72 -2.99
N LEU A 129 15.48 14.33 -4.18
CA LEU A 129 15.02 15.73 -4.26
C LEU A 129 13.64 15.94 -3.64
N THR A 130 12.72 14.99 -3.79
CA THR A 130 11.37 15.04 -3.22
C THR A 130 11.17 14.09 -2.05
N SER A 131 12.08 13.15 -1.81
CA SER A 131 12.03 12.29 -0.63
C SER A 131 12.19 13.09 0.65
N LEU A 132 11.37 12.82 1.67
CA LEU A 132 11.48 13.39 3.01
C LEU A 132 12.59 12.68 3.81
N GLY A 133 13.80 12.63 3.20
CA GLY A 133 14.98 11.97 3.76
C GLY A 133 15.43 12.54 5.11
N GLU A 134 16.06 11.69 5.95
CA GLU A 134 16.54 12.09 7.28
C GLU A 134 17.56 13.21 7.19
N GLY A 135 17.39 14.22 8.04
CA GLY A 135 18.29 15.37 8.18
C GLY A 135 18.14 16.46 7.11
N ALA A 136 17.34 16.23 6.06
CA ALA A 136 17.14 17.18 4.97
C ALA A 136 15.91 18.07 5.22
N ASP A 137 16.03 19.36 4.86
CA ASP A 137 14.90 20.28 4.81
C ASP A 137 14.14 20.04 3.50
N ARG A 138 12.82 19.85 3.59
CA ARG A 138 11.99 19.54 2.44
C ARG A 138 10.67 20.31 2.45
N LEU A 139 10.16 20.62 1.26
CA LEU A 139 8.80 21.11 1.11
C LEU A 139 7.80 19.96 1.29
N ALA A 140 6.73 20.25 2.01
CA ALA A 140 5.65 19.31 2.22
C ALA A 140 4.28 20.00 2.20
N ILE A 141 3.25 19.24 1.83
CA ILE A 141 1.86 19.56 2.15
C ILE A 141 1.56 18.91 3.50
N VAL A 142 1.15 19.73 4.46
CA VAL A 142 0.81 19.25 5.81
C VAL A 142 -0.70 19.14 5.93
N LEU A 143 -1.13 17.97 6.37
CA LEU A 143 -2.50 17.65 6.71
C LEU A 143 -2.57 17.56 8.24
N GLU A 144 -3.17 18.56 8.85
CA GLU A 144 -3.31 18.67 10.30
C GLU A 144 -4.71 18.21 10.71
N MET A 145 -4.79 17.33 11.70
CA MET A 145 -6.03 16.76 12.24
C MET A 145 -6.07 16.93 13.75
N THR A 146 -7.15 17.44 14.30
CA THR A 146 -7.42 17.35 15.75
C THR A 146 -8.24 16.09 16.01
N VAL A 147 -7.66 15.15 16.76
CA VAL A 147 -8.24 13.84 17.02
C VAL A 147 -8.66 13.75 18.48
N GLY A 148 -9.93 13.45 18.72
CA GLY A 148 -10.48 13.20 20.05
C GLY A 148 -10.00 11.88 20.66
N ALA A 149 -10.25 11.68 21.95
CA ALA A 149 -9.92 10.44 22.65
C ALA A 149 -10.64 9.22 22.08
N ASP A 150 -11.78 9.43 21.41
CA ASP A 150 -12.59 8.42 20.71
C ASP A 150 -12.08 8.12 19.28
N GLY A 151 -10.98 8.72 18.86
CA GLY A 151 -10.43 8.55 17.51
C GLY A 151 -11.10 9.39 16.41
N ARG A 152 -12.09 10.22 16.75
CA ARG A 152 -12.80 11.09 15.79
C ARG A 152 -11.97 12.31 15.43
N VAL A 153 -11.83 12.59 14.14
CA VAL A 153 -11.28 13.87 13.65
C VAL A 153 -12.35 14.94 13.83
N THR A 154 -12.08 15.93 14.68
CA THR A 154 -13.01 17.02 15.03
C THR A 154 -12.78 18.29 14.23
N SER A 155 -11.54 18.53 13.81
CA SER A 155 -11.17 19.64 12.93
C SER A 155 -9.94 19.26 12.10
N SER A 156 -9.77 19.95 10.98
CA SER A 156 -8.60 19.74 10.12
C SER A 156 -8.23 21.01 9.35
N SER A 157 -6.95 21.09 8.97
CA SER A 157 -6.42 22.12 8.08
C SER A 157 -5.39 21.54 7.12
N VAL A 158 -5.19 22.24 5.99
CA VAL A 158 -4.22 21.87 4.96
C VAL A 158 -3.39 23.11 4.62
N TYR A 159 -2.09 22.97 4.59
CA TYR A 159 -1.18 24.07 4.26
C TYR A 159 0.18 23.54 3.79
N ARG A 160 1.01 24.41 3.21
CA ARG A 160 2.38 24.08 2.81
C ARG A 160 3.36 24.43 3.91
N ALA A 161 4.38 23.60 4.09
CA ALA A 161 5.41 23.81 5.12
C ALA A 161 6.79 23.35 4.66
N THR A 162 7.80 23.86 5.33
CA THR A 162 9.14 23.25 5.37
C THR A 162 9.24 22.36 6.59
N VAL A 163 9.64 21.11 6.37
CA VAL A 163 9.78 20.07 7.40
C VAL A 163 11.19 19.48 7.39
N ARG A 164 11.59 18.84 8.49
CA ARG A 164 12.85 18.09 8.59
C ARG A 164 12.58 16.76 9.26
N ASN A 165 12.96 15.67 8.61
CA ASN A 165 12.89 14.33 9.19
C ASN A 165 14.02 14.15 10.19
N HIS A 166 13.69 13.94 11.46
CA HIS A 166 14.66 13.75 12.55
C HIS A 166 15.07 12.29 12.75
N ALA A 167 14.24 11.34 12.30
CA ALA A 167 14.55 9.91 12.38
C ALA A 167 13.83 9.12 11.29
N LYS A 168 14.56 8.31 10.54
CA LYS A 168 14.02 7.24 9.71
C LYS A 168 13.91 5.97 10.55
N LEU A 169 12.69 5.47 10.76
CA LEU A 169 12.37 4.31 11.57
C LEU A 169 11.83 3.17 10.71
N ALA A 170 12.23 1.95 11.05
CA ALA A 170 11.80 0.74 10.38
C ALA A 170 10.58 0.11 11.05
N TYR A 171 9.60 -0.35 10.27
CA TYR A 171 8.36 -0.96 10.77
C TYR A 171 8.61 -2.04 11.82
N ASN A 172 9.44 -3.03 11.51
CA ASN A 172 9.62 -4.19 12.38
C ASN A 172 10.33 -3.85 13.69
N ALA A 173 11.38 -3.02 13.64
CA ALA A 173 12.11 -2.60 14.83
C ALA A 173 11.25 -1.72 15.74
N LEU A 174 10.47 -0.81 15.15
CA LEU A 174 9.54 0.05 15.90
C LEU A 174 8.41 -0.74 16.51
N ALA A 175 7.82 -1.70 15.77
CA ALA A 175 6.75 -2.55 16.27
C ALA A 175 7.21 -3.43 17.45
N ALA A 176 8.40 -4.00 17.37
CA ALA A 176 9.00 -4.79 18.47
C ALA A 176 9.18 -3.93 19.73
N TRP A 177 9.65 -2.68 19.59
CA TRP A 177 9.79 -1.75 20.71
C TRP A 177 8.43 -1.33 21.29
N LEU A 178 7.44 -0.99 20.46
CA LEU A 178 6.08 -0.64 20.90
C LEU A 178 5.41 -1.80 21.64
N GLY A 179 5.65 -3.03 21.18
CA GLY A 179 5.16 -4.26 21.80
C GLY A 179 5.93 -4.73 23.04
N GLY A 180 7.04 -4.07 23.38
CA GLY A 180 7.87 -4.45 24.54
C GLY A 180 8.71 -5.72 24.34
N THR A 181 8.83 -6.21 23.10
CA THR A 181 9.60 -7.42 22.73
C THR A 181 11.00 -7.09 22.20
N GLY A 182 11.30 -5.81 21.96
CA GLY A 182 12.58 -5.34 21.44
C GLY A 182 13.06 -4.05 22.09
N ALA A 183 14.37 -3.78 21.99
CA ALA A 183 14.96 -2.53 22.42
C ALA A 183 14.53 -1.35 21.54
N ALA A 184 14.65 -0.12 22.06
CA ALA A 184 14.41 1.08 21.26
C ALA A 184 15.39 1.13 20.06
N PRO A 185 14.89 1.37 18.84
CA PRO A 185 15.76 1.56 17.68
C PRO A 185 16.79 2.67 17.93
N PRO A 186 18.05 2.52 17.50
CA PRO A 186 19.10 3.52 17.76
C PRO A 186 18.73 4.93 17.31
N ARG A 187 18.06 5.08 16.16
CA ARG A 187 17.59 6.37 15.64
C ARG A 187 16.52 7.00 16.54
N LEU A 188 15.61 6.19 17.09
CA LEU A 188 14.62 6.63 18.06
C LEU A 188 15.30 7.13 19.35
N ALA A 189 16.24 6.36 19.88
CA ALA A 189 16.96 6.69 21.12
C ALA A 189 17.84 7.95 20.98
N ALA A 190 18.29 8.27 19.76
CA ALA A 190 19.13 9.44 19.49
C ALA A 190 18.37 10.78 19.49
N VAL A 191 17.03 10.76 19.40
CA VAL A 191 16.20 11.99 19.31
C VAL A 191 15.40 12.16 20.61
N PRO A 192 15.79 13.07 21.52
CA PRO A 192 15.09 13.27 22.79
C PRO A 192 13.61 13.60 22.61
N GLY A 193 12.74 12.87 23.33
CA GLY A 193 11.29 13.06 23.31
C GLY A 193 10.54 12.36 22.16
N LEU A 194 11.24 11.80 21.18
CA LEU A 194 10.60 11.09 20.07
C LEU A 194 9.93 9.79 20.53
N ASP A 195 10.48 9.13 21.55
CA ASP A 195 9.89 7.93 22.16
C ASP A 195 8.50 8.20 22.76
N ALA A 196 8.39 9.29 23.55
CA ALA A 196 7.10 9.72 24.10
C ALA A 196 6.10 10.06 23.00
N GLN A 197 6.58 10.74 21.96
CA GLN A 197 5.79 11.15 20.81
C GLN A 197 5.21 9.94 20.04
N LEU A 198 6.02 8.92 19.74
CA LEU A 198 5.59 7.72 19.04
C LEU A 198 4.59 6.88 19.86
N ARG A 199 4.71 6.86 21.19
CA ARG A 199 3.68 6.26 22.05
C ARG A 199 2.36 7.00 21.99
N VAL A 200 2.38 8.33 21.82
CA VAL A 200 1.16 9.11 21.57
C VAL A 200 0.57 8.77 20.21
N GLN A 201 1.40 8.74 19.15
CA GLN A 201 0.97 8.38 17.80
C GLN A 201 0.31 6.99 17.80
N ASP A 202 0.92 6.00 18.44
CA ASP A 202 0.36 4.65 18.55
C ASP A 202 -1.02 4.65 19.24
N ARG A 203 -1.18 5.34 20.37
CA ARG A 203 -2.49 5.43 21.05
C ARG A 203 -3.57 6.08 20.19
N VAL A 204 -3.22 7.18 19.52
CA VAL A 204 -4.17 7.91 18.65
C VAL A 204 -4.55 7.06 17.44
N ALA A 205 -3.58 6.41 16.79
CA ALA A 205 -3.85 5.51 15.68
C ALA A 205 -4.77 4.35 16.08
N GLN A 206 -4.54 3.73 17.26
CA GLN A 206 -5.42 2.69 17.79
C GLN A 206 -6.85 3.19 18.04
N ALA A 207 -7.02 4.42 18.55
CA ALA A 207 -8.35 5.01 18.71
C ALA A 207 -9.05 5.25 17.36
N MET A 208 -8.34 5.80 16.38
CA MET A 208 -8.85 6.00 15.00
C MET A 208 -9.23 4.66 14.36
N ARG A 209 -8.39 3.62 14.52
CA ARG A 209 -8.64 2.26 14.03
C ARG A 209 -9.91 1.67 14.70
N GLY A 210 -10.01 1.75 16.03
CA GLY A 210 -11.17 1.29 16.77
C GLY A 210 -12.47 1.89 16.23
N LEU A 211 -12.52 3.22 16.09
CA LEU A 211 -13.67 3.92 15.54
C LEU A 211 -14.03 3.46 14.11
N ARG A 212 -13.04 3.22 13.24
CA ARG A 212 -13.31 2.71 11.88
C ARG A 212 -13.89 1.30 11.89
N HIS A 213 -13.38 0.41 12.77
CA HIS A 213 -13.91 -0.94 12.91
C HIS A 213 -15.33 -0.95 13.50
N GLU A 214 -15.63 -0.05 14.44
CA GLU A 214 -17.00 0.18 14.91
C GLU A 214 -17.95 0.59 13.79
N HIS A 215 -17.44 1.24 12.75
CA HIS A 215 -18.20 1.60 11.56
C HIS A 215 -18.17 0.53 10.46
N GLY A 216 -17.48 -0.60 10.66
CA GLY A 216 -17.43 -1.73 9.74
C GLY A 216 -16.22 -1.74 8.82
N ALA A 217 -15.10 -1.08 9.17
CA ALA A 217 -13.84 -1.30 8.47
C ALA A 217 -13.40 -2.76 8.61
N LEU A 218 -13.05 -3.41 7.49
CA LEU A 218 -12.85 -4.85 7.45
C LEU A 218 -11.46 -5.26 7.95
N SER A 219 -11.44 -6.21 8.89
CA SER A 219 -10.24 -6.87 9.41
C SER A 219 -9.84 -8.03 8.51
N LEU A 220 -9.19 -7.74 7.40
CA LEU A 220 -8.73 -8.75 6.44
C LEU A 220 -7.23 -9.03 6.63
N GLU A 221 -6.84 -10.28 6.44
CA GLU A 221 -5.43 -10.68 6.37
C GLU A 221 -5.06 -11.00 4.93
N THR A 222 -4.01 -10.36 4.42
CA THR A 222 -3.41 -10.67 3.13
C THR A 222 -2.10 -11.43 3.37
N LEU A 223 -1.95 -12.55 2.68
CA LEU A 223 -0.69 -13.31 2.69
C LEU A 223 0.15 -12.85 1.50
N GLU A 224 0.79 -11.70 1.64
CA GLU A 224 1.79 -11.24 0.70
C GLU A 224 3.16 -11.77 1.10
N ALA A 225 3.95 -12.15 0.10
CA ALA A 225 5.32 -12.61 0.32
C ALA A 225 6.27 -11.53 -0.21
N ARG A 226 7.18 -11.07 0.66
CA ARG A 226 8.24 -10.16 0.26
C ARG A 226 9.50 -10.94 -0.14
N PRO A 227 10.18 -10.53 -1.20
CA PRO A 227 11.45 -11.14 -1.59
C PRO A 227 12.56 -10.76 -0.61
N VAL A 228 13.44 -11.72 -0.32
CA VAL A 228 14.65 -11.51 0.48
C VAL A 228 15.87 -11.67 -0.42
N PHE A 229 16.76 -10.70 -0.35
CA PHE A 229 17.99 -10.69 -1.15
C PHE A 229 19.23 -10.76 -0.25
N GLU A 230 20.24 -11.48 -0.72
CA GLU A 230 21.63 -11.40 -0.22
C GLU A 230 22.49 -10.79 -1.34
N GLY A 231 22.84 -9.51 -1.20
CA GLY A 231 23.34 -8.72 -2.30
C GLY A 231 22.27 -8.63 -3.41
N ASP A 232 22.63 -9.00 -4.65
CA ASP A 232 21.68 -9.05 -5.77
C ASP A 232 20.95 -10.40 -5.92
N ALA A 233 21.22 -11.39 -5.06
CA ALA A 233 20.64 -12.73 -5.18
C ALA A 233 19.33 -12.85 -4.40
N LEU A 234 18.23 -13.21 -5.08
CA LEU A 234 17.01 -13.63 -4.42
C LEU A 234 17.25 -14.95 -3.67
N THR A 235 17.13 -14.95 -2.33
CA THR A 235 17.41 -16.09 -1.46
C THR A 235 16.17 -16.69 -0.83
N ASP A 236 15.13 -15.89 -0.57
CA ASP A 236 13.89 -16.38 0.06
C ASP A 236 12.67 -15.52 -0.32
N LEU A 237 11.50 -16.03 0.04
CA LEU A 237 10.21 -15.32 0.03
C LEU A 237 9.61 -15.48 1.42
N LEU A 238 9.50 -14.39 2.18
CA LEU A 238 8.95 -14.39 3.53
C LEU A 238 7.57 -13.73 3.56
N PRO A 239 6.63 -14.20 4.40
CA PRO A 239 5.37 -13.52 4.63
C PRO A 239 5.60 -12.08 5.10
N ASP A 240 4.82 -11.14 4.58
CA ASP A 240 4.79 -9.76 5.06
C ASP A 240 3.66 -9.63 6.10
N GLU A 241 4.06 -9.61 7.38
CA GLU A 241 3.11 -9.58 8.50
C GLU A 241 2.70 -8.15 8.84
N ASP A 242 1.42 -7.96 9.19
CA ASP A 242 0.94 -6.71 9.77
C ASP A 242 1.54 -6.51 11.18
N ASN A 243 1.76 -5.26 11.54
CA ASN A 243 2.25 -4.89 12.87
C ASN A 243 1.82 -3.47 13.29
N ARG A 244 1.97 -3.16 14.58
CA ARG A 244 1.54 -1.88 15.15
C ARG A 244 2.14 -0.65 14.48
N ALA A 245 3.38 -0.72 14.01
CA ALA A 245 4.02 0.40 13.34
C ALA A 245 3.44 0.64 11.93
N LYS A 246 3.11 -0.42 11.20
CA LYS A 246 2.35 -0.33 9.93
C LYS A 246 0.97 0.27 10.16
N GLN A 247 0.29 -0.14 11.24
CA GLN A 247 -1.03 0.35 11.62
C GLN A 247 -1.04 1.85 11.93
N ILE A 248 -0.01 2.40 12.60
CA ILE A 248 0.12 3.85 12.82
C ILE A 248 0.07 4.59 11.48
N ILE A 249 0.87 4.15 10.51
CA ILE A 249 0.94 4.80 9.20
C ILE A 249 -0.38 4.60 8.43
N GLU A 250 -0.93 3.39 8.41
CA GLU A 250 -2.22 3.12 7.77
C GLU A 250 -3.31 4.07 8.25
N ASP A 251 -3.52 4.15 9.58
CA ASP A 251 -4.60 4.94 10.16
C ASP A 251 -4.42 6.44 9.93
N PHE A 252 -3.19 6.94 10.05
CA PHE A 252 -2.90 8.35 9.78
C PHE A 252 -3.03 8.68 8.29
N MET A 253 -2.62 7.79 7.39
CA MET A 253 -2.79 8.00 5.94
C MET A 253 -4.26 7.94 5.53
N ILE A 254 -5.05 7.05 6.12
CA ILE A 254 -6.51 7.03 5.89
C ILE A 254 -7.14 8.35 6.34
N GLY A 255 -6.80 8.83 7.53
CA GLY A 255 -7.25 10.14 8.04
C GLY A 255 -6.83 11.30 7.12
N ALA A 256 -5.56 11.36 6.75
CA ALA A 256 -5.00 12.39 5.87
C ALA A 256 -5.69 12.41 4.49
N ASN A 257 -5.93 11.24 3.90
CA ASN A 257 -6.65 11.09 2.65
C ASN A 257 -8.12 11.57 2.76
N GLY A 258 -8.76 11.33 3.90
CA GLY A 258 -10.10 11.86 4.21
C GLY A 258 -10.11 13.38 4.31
N VAL A 259 -9.14 13.95 5.03
CA VAL A 259 -8.97 15.41 5.16
C VAL A 259 -8.76 16.07 3.80
N THR A 260 -7.90 15.50 2.97
CA THR A 260 -7.66 15.99 1.59
C THR A 260 -8.95 16.01 0.79
N ALA A 261 -9.71 14.92 0.83
CA ALA A 261 -10.97 14.80 0.10
C ALA A 261 -11.98 15.87 0.54
N GLN A 262 -12.15 16.05 1.86
CA GLN A 262 -13.04 17.06 2.43
C GLN A 262 -12.58 18.50 2.14
N TYR A 263 -11.26 18.74 2.20
CA TYR A 263 -10.68 20.05 1.89
C TYR A 263 -11.00 20.47 0.45
N LEU A 264 -10.77 19.62 -0.53
CA LEU A 264 -11.07 19.88 -1.93
C LEU A 264 -12.58 20.14 -2.13
N THR A 265 -13.43 19.29 -1.55
CA THR A 265 -14.89 19.49 -1.63
C THR A 265 -15.33 20.83 -1.04
N LYS A 266 -14.81 21.21 0.12
CA LYS A 266 -15.12 22.48 0.81
C LYS A 266 -14.74 23.70 -0.02
N HIS A 267 -13.64 23.60 -0.79
CA HIS A 267 -13.16 24.70 -1.64
C HIS A 267 -13.72 24.65 -3.07
N GLY A 268 -14.67 23.77 -3.35
CA GLY A 268 -15.32 23.68 -4.68
C GLY A 268 -14.45 23.04 -5.76
N PHE A 269 -13.41 22.29 -5.37
CA PHE A 269 -12.56 21.56 -6.30
C PHE A 269 -13.05 20.12 -6.52
N PRO A 270 -12.91 19.58 -7.75
CA PRO A 270 -13.12 18.16 -8.00
C PRO A 270 -12.04 17.32 -7.32
N SER A 271 -12.27 16.03 -7.17
CA SER A 271 -11.27 15.12 -6.67
C SER A 271 -11.36 13.74 -7.33
N LEU A 272 -10.22 13.04 -7.39
CA LEU A 272 -10.16 11.64 -7.77
C LEU A 272 -10.39 10.80 -6.51
N ARG A 273 -11.63 10.33 -6.30
CA ARG A 273 -11.97 9.47 -5.17
C ARG A 273 -11.44 8.06 -5.38
N ARG A 274 -10.91 7.46 -4.33
CA ARG A 274 -10.58 6.03 -4.28
C ARG A 274 -11.76 5.27 -3.71
N VAL A 275 -12.43 4.50 -4.54
CA VAL A 275 -13.70 3.84 -4.22
C VAL A 275 -13.52 2.33 -4.23
N LEU A 276 -14.09 1.66 -3.25
CA LEU A 276 -14.41 0.24 -3.31
C LEU A 276 -15.92 0.11 -3.17
N ARG A 277 -16.58 -0.28 -4.26
CA ARG A 277 -18.05 -0.37 -4.29
C ARG A 277 -18.56 -1.46 -3.38
N THR A 278 -19.82 -1.39 -3.06
CA THR A 278 -20.57 -2.51 -2.46
C THR A 278 -20.38 -3.76 -3.33
N PRO A 279 -20.02 -4.92 -2.74
CA PRO A 279 -19.70 -6.12 -3.49
C PRO A 279 -20.87 -6.63 -4.35
N GLU A 280 -20.70 -6.68 -5.65
CA GLU A 280 -21.70 -7.25 -6.57
C GLU A 280 -21.94 -8.75 -6.31
N ARG A 281 -20.91 -9.45 -5.83
CA ARG A 281 -20.96 -10.88 -5.51
C ARG A 281 -21.25 -11.14 -4.04
N TRP A 282 -22.03 -10.27 -3.39
CA TRP A 282 -22.38 -10.40 -1.97
C TRP A 282 -23.01 -11.75 -1.63
N SER A 283 -23.88 -12.29 -2.48
CA SER A 283 -24.47 -13.61 -2.27
C SER A 283 -23.42 -14.72 -2.05
N ARG A 284 -22.28 -14.62 -2.73
CA ARG A 284 -21.18 -15.59 -2.55
C ARG A 284 -20.46 -15.42 -1.20
N ILE A 285 -20.45 -14.21 -0.64
CA ILE A 285 -19.96 -13.96 0.72
C ILE A 285 -20.94 -14.55 1.74
N VAL A 286 -22.26 -14.42 1.48
CA VAL A 286 -23.30 -15.07 2.31
C VAL A 286 -23.13 -16.61 2.27
N ASP A 287 -22.88 -17.20 1.09
CA ASP A 287 -22.61 -18.63 0.94
C ASP A 287 -21.37 -19.07 1.73
N LEU A 288 -20.28 -18.26 1.71
CA LEU A 288 -19.07 -18.54 2.50
C LEU A 288 -19.34 -18.53 4.00
N ALA A 289 -20.15 -17.60 4.48
CA ALA A 289 -20.53 -17.54 5.88
C ALA A 289 -21.38 -18.75 6.29
N ALA A 290 -22.36 -19.12 5.45
CA ALA A 290 -23.21 -20.29 5.67
C ALA A 290 -22.40 -21.59 5.71
N ALA A 291 -21.37 -21.74 4.88
CA ALA A 291 -20.50 -22.93 4.85
C ALA A 291 -19.72 -23.15 6.16
N VAL A 292 -19.55 -22.10 6.98
CA VAL A 292 -18.91 -22.18 8.32
C VAL A 292 -19.92 -22.03 9.47
N GLY A 293 -21.21 -22.17 9.17
CA GLY A 293 -22.30 -22.17 10.17
C GLY A 293 -22.76 -20.76 10.63
N GLU A 294 -22.36 -19.70 9.89
CA GLU A 294 -22.72 -18.32 10.22
C GLU A 294 -23.77 -17.78 9.23
N THR A 295 -24.51 -16.75 9.66
CA THR A 295 -25.57 -16.16 8.84
C THR A 295 -25.28 -14.68 8.58
N LEU A 296 -25.19 -14.31 7.31
CA LEU A 296 -25.18 -12.92 6.86
C LEU A 296 -26.49 -12.57 6.15
N ALA A 297 -26.97 -11.35 6.35
CA ALA A 297 -28.16 -10.87 5.66
C ALA A 297 -27.94 -10.80 4.13
N PRO A 298 -29.00 -10.99 3.29
CA PRO A 298 -28.90 -10.85 1.84
C PRO A 298 -28.47 -9.46 1.36
N ALA A 299 -28.77 -8.42 2.13
CA ALA A 299 -28.34 -7.05 1.85
C ALA A 299 -26.89 -6.85 2.31
N PRO A 300 -26.01 -6.26 1.48
CA PRO A 300 -24.63 -6.00 1.86
C PRO A 300 -24.50 -5.05 3.05
N SER A 301 -23.68 -5.43 4.02
CA SER A 301 -23.35 -4.64 5.20
C SER A 301 -21.88 -4.85 5.59
N ALA A 302 -21.10 -3.77 5.54
CA ALA A 302 -19.71 -3.80 5.97
C ALA A 302 -19.58 -4.15 7.45
N LEU A 303 -20.47 -3.60 8.30
CA LEU A 303 -20.50 -3.87 9.74
C LEU A 303 -20.78 -5.36 10.04
N ALA A 304 -21.75 -5.95 9.34
CA ALA A 304 -22.06 -7.38 9.52
C ALA A 304 -20.92 -8.27 9.03
N LEU A 305 -20.27 -7.90 7.92
CA LEU A 305 -19.12 -8.62 7.41
C LEU A 305 -17.93 -8.52 8.37
N GLU A 306 -17.65 -7.35 8.94
CA GLU A 306 -16.59 -7.18 9.94
C GLU A 306 -16.87 -8.03 11.18
N ALA A 307 -18.07 -8.02 11.72
CA ALA A 307 -18.45 -8.86 12.86
C ALA A 307 -18.21 -10.36 12.56
N PHE A 308 -18.58 -10.81 11.37
CA PHE A 308 -18.29 -12.17 10.89
C PHE A 308 -16.78 -12.46 10.83
N LEU A 309 -15.97 -11.57 10.24
CA LEU A 309 -14.52 -11.74 10.14
C LEU A 309 -13.85 -11.82 11.50
N VAL A 310 -14.20 -10.94 12.44
CA VAL A 310 -13.68 -10.94 13.81
C VAL A 310 -14.03 -12.25 14.54
N ALA A 311 -15.28 -12.71 14.42
CA ALA A 311 -15.73 -13.98 15.01
C ALA A 311 -14.92 -15.16 14.43
N ARG A 312 -14.69 -15.18 13.12
CA ARG A 312 -13.93 -16.25 12.44
C ARG A 312 -12.45 -16.23 12.78
N ARG A 313 -11.83 -15.04 12.89
CA ARG A 313 -10.43 -14.91 13.33
C ARG A 313 -10.23 -15.54 14.71
N THR A 314 -11.18 -15.31 15.61
CA THR A 314 -11.12 -15.85 16.98
C THR A 314 -11.37 -17.35 17.00
N ALA A 315 -12.35 -17.85 16.25
CA ALA A 315 -12.79 -19.24 16.27
C ALA A 315 -11.84 -20.18 15.52
N ASP A 316 -11.24 -19.73 14.40
CA ASP A 316 -10.37 -20.54 13.54
C ASP A 316 -9.25 -19.68 12.92
N PRO A 317 -8.27 -19.25 13.73
CA PRO A 317 -7.17 -18.40 13.24
C PRO A 317 -6.31 -19.09 12.18
N ALA A 318 -6.25 -20.43 12.17
CA ALA A 318 -5.43 -21.19 11.22
C ALA A 318 -5.97 -21.11 9.77
N ARG A 319 -7.29 -20.96 9.59
CA ARG A 319 -7.93 -20.84 8.28
C ARG A 319 -8.36 -19.42 7.95
N PHE A 320 -8.12 -18.47 8.85
CA PHE A 320 -8.62 -17.10 8.68
C PHE A 320 -8.00 -16.40 7.46
N ALA A 321 -6.72 -16.62 7.18
CA ALA A 321 -6.06 -16.01 6.04
C ALA A 321 -6.65 -16.46 4.69
N GLU A 322 -7.02 -17.75 4.53
CA GLU A 322 -7.67 -18.27 3.34
C GLU A 322 -9.10 -17.74 3.20
N LEU A 323 -9.83 -17.61 4.31
CA LEU A 323 -11.14 -16.99 4.33
C LEU A 323 -11.05 -15.52 3.89
N SER A 324 -10.11 -14.76 4.47
CA SER A 324 -9.84 -13.36 4.11
C SER A 324 -9.56 -13.22 2.63
N LEU A 325 -8.69 -14.04 2.07
CA LEU A 325 -8.37 -14.04 0.63
C LEU A 325 -9.62 -14.33 -0.23
N SER A 326 -10.48 -15.23 0.23
CA SER A 326 -11.73 -15.55 -0.47
C SER A 326 -12.69 -14.37 -0.47
N VAL A 327 -12.81 -13.67 0.67
CA VAL A 327 -13.62 -12.46 0.81
C VAL A 327 -13.04 -11.35 -0.06
N VAL A 328 -11.73 -11.07 -0.02
CA VAL A 328 -11.06 -10.06 -0.86
C VAL A 328 -11.37 -10.26 -2.34
N LYS A 329 -11.31 -11.50 -2.84
CA LYS A 329 -11.64 -11.82 -4.24
C LYS A 329 -13.11 -11.54 -4.60
N LEU A 330 -14.00 -11.51 -3.62
CA LEU A 330 -15.44 -11.28 -3.81
C LEU A 330 -15.83 -9.81 -3.60
N LEU A 331 -15.07 -9.04 -2.81
CA LEU A 331 -15.28 -7.61 -2.62
C LEU A 331 -15.18 -6.83 -3.94
N GLY A 332 -14.39 -7.33 -4.88
CA GLY A 332 -14.09 -6.63 -6.12
C GLY A 332 -12.79 -5.84 -6.03
N ARG A 333 -12.60 -4.89 -6.93
CA ARG A 333 -11.39 -4.06 -7.00
C ARG A 333 -11.70 -2.61 -6.67
N GLY A 334 -10.74 -1.92 -6.10
CA GLY A 334 -10.81 -0.49 -5.95
C GLY A 334 -10.67 0.23 -7.31
N GLU A 335 -11.28 1.38 -7.43
CA GLU A 335 -11.23 2.21 -8.64
C GLU A 335 -11.05 3.69 -8.29
N TYR A 336 -10.52 4.46 -9.22
CA TYR A 336 -10.54 5.91 -9.14
C TYR A 336 -11.77 6.44 -9.86
N VAL A 337 -12.48 7.37 -9.22
CA VAL A 337 -13.70 7.98 -9.77
C VAL A 337 -13.60 9.50 -9.62
N LEU A 338 -13.97 10.22 -10.65
CA LEU A 338 -14.11 11.68 -10.55
C LEU A 338 -15.32 12.04 -9.70
N GLU A 339 -15.12 12.82 -8.65
CA GLU A 339 -16.16 13.48 -7.91
C GLU A 339 -16.13 14.97 -8.21
N LEU A 340 -17.27 15.50 -8.70
CA LEU A 340 -17.46 16.91 -8.95
C LEU A 340 -18.05 17.61 -7.72
N PRO A 341 -17.80 18.91 -7.52
CA PRO A 341 -18.40 19.68 -6.43
C PRO A 341 -19.94 19.56 -6.41
N GLY A 342 -20.47 19.33 -5.22
CA GLY A 342 -21.91 19.15 -5.02
C GLY A 342 -22.47 17.79 -5.42
N LYS A 343 -21.65 16.88 -5.93
CA LYS A 343 -22.02 15.48 -6.17
C LYS A 343 -21.27 14.59 -5.19
N SER A 344 -21.88 13.48 -4.77
CA SER A 344 -21.23 12.48 -3.94
C SER A 344 -21.08 11.18 -4.71
N THR A 345 -19.92 10.51 -4.53
CA THR A 345 -19.66 9.16 -5.01
C THR A 345 -19.90 8.14 -3.91
N GLN A 346 -19.80 6.86 -4.26
CA GLN A 346 -19.72 5.81 -3.25
C GLN A 346 -18.39 5.91 -2.51
N GLY A 347 -18.41 5.55 -1.21
CA GLY A 347 -17.22 5.50 -0.39
C GLY A 347 -16.37 4.23 -0.62
N HIS A 348 -15.46 3.98 0.30
CA HIS A 348 -14.61 2.78 0.28
C HIS A 348 -15.18 1.73 1.24
N PHE A 349 -15.89 0.72 0.71
CA PHE A 349 -16.60 -0.29 1.48
C PHE A 349 -15.69 -0.99 2.51
N GLY A 350 -14.50 -1.43 2.10
CA GLY A 350 -13.58 -2.16 2.99
C GLY A 350 -12.94 -1.31 4.10
N LEU A 351 -12.81 0.00 3.91
CA LEU A 351 -12.29 0.92 4.93
C LEU A 351 -13.40 1.59 5.77
N ALA A 352 -14.65 1.39 5.40
CA ALA A 352 -15.83 2.05 5.98
C ALA A 352 -15.70 3.59 6.00
N VAL A 353 -15.07 4.18 4.98
CA VAL A 353 -14.91 5.64 4.84
C VAL A 353 -15.67 6.15 3.62
N ARG A 354 -16.29 7.32 3.78
CA ARG A 354 -17.09 7.93 2.73
C ARG A 354 -16.27 8.84 1.82
N ASP A 355 -15.48 9.71 2.43
CA ASP A 355 -14.61 10.66 1.74
C ASP A 355 -13.19 10.10 1.72
N TYR A 356 -12.75 9.59 0.57
CA TYR A 356 -11.44 8.97 0.47
C TYR A 356 -10.82 9.24 -0.90
N THR A 357 -9.63 9.82 -0.90
CA THR A 357 -8.80 10.02 -2.08
C THR A 357 -7.40 9.48 -1.80
N HIS A 358 -6.56 9.40 -2.81
CA HIS A 358 -5.13 9.16 -2.62
C HIS A 358 -4.37 10.49 -2.71
N SER A 359 -3.59 10.82 -1.67
CA SER A 359 -2.80 12.05 -1.58
C SER A 359 -1.48 11.88 -0.83
N THR A 360 -1.17 10.67 -0.35
CA THR A 360 -0.11 10.42 0.63
C THR A 360 1.13 9.74 0.08
N ALA A 361 1.19 9.43 -1.23
CA ALA A 361 2.34 8.79 -1.88
C ALA A 361 2.63 9.35 -3.29
N PRO A 362 2.89 10.66 -3.43
CA PRO A 362 3.04 11.32 -4.74
C PRO A 362 4.33 10.96 -5.48
N ASN A 363 5.35 10.42 -4.82
CA ASN A 363 6.56 9.92 -5.48
C ASN A 363 6.30 8.64 -6.30
N ARG A 364 5.27 7.89 -5.94
CA ARG A 364 5.00 6.57 -6.51
C ARG A 364 3.59 6.34 -7.03
N ARG A 365 2.66 7.32 -6.88
CA ARG A 365 1.30 7.23 -7.44
C ARG A 365 0.90 8.54 -8.10
N PHE A 366 0.54 8.48 -9.38
CA PHE A 366 0.14 9.65 -10.16
C PHE A 366 -1.18 10.29 -9.68
N PRO A 367 -2.21 9.54 -9.23
CA PRO A 367 -3.40 10.15 -8.62
C PRO A 367 -3.08 11.08 -7.44
N ASP A 368 -2.06 10.75 -6.65
CA ASP A 368 -1.59 11.59 -5.54
C ASP A 368 -0.95 12.89 -6.05
N LEU A 369 -0.17 12.82 -7.12
CA LEU A 369 0.43 13.99 -7.77
C LEU A 369 -0.65 14.88 -8.40
N ILE A 370 -1.67 14.31 -9.04
CA ILE A 370 -2.84 15.06 -9.52
C ILE A 370 -3.53 15.76 -8.35
N THR A 371 -3.78 15.04 -7.26
CA THR A 371 -4.41 15.56 -6.05
C THR A 371 -3.60 16.70 -5.44
N GLN A 372 -2.26 16.60 -5.41
CA GLN A 372 -1.39 17.71 -4.95
C GLN A 372 -1.54 18.97 -5.81
N ARG A 373 -1.64 18.84 -7.12
CA ARG A 373 -1.85 19.99 -8.03
C ARG A 373 -3.20 20.65 -7.79
N LEU A 374 -4.23 19.86 -7.50
CA LEU A 374 -5.55 20.40 -7.09
C LEU A 374 -5.46 21.10 -5.75
N LEU A 375 -4.72 20.55 -4.76
CA LEU A 375 -4.48 21.18 -3.46
C LEU A 375 -3.71 22.50 -3.60
N HIS A 376 -2.65 22.54 -4.43
CA HIS A 376 -1.92 23.79 -4.70
C HIS A 376 -2.85 24.87 -5.25
N ALA A 377 -3.67 24.52 -6.25
CA ALA A 377 -4.62 25.47 -6.83
C ALA A 377 -5.67 25.95 -5.79
N ALA A 378 -6.16 25.05 -4.94
CA ALA A 378 -7.10 25.39 -3.88
C ALA A 378 -6.46 26.28 -2.77
N LEU A 379 -5.23 26.00 -2.38
CA LEU A 379 -4.47 26.77 -1.38
C LEU A 379 -4.11 28.19 -1.87
N GLU A 380 -3.83 28.33 -3.16
CA GLU A 380 -3.39 29.57 -3.79
C GLU A 380 -4.56 30.34 -4.42
N ASN A 381 -5.81 29.84 -4.34
CA ASN A 381 -6.97 30.35 -5.04
C ASN A 381 -6.71 30.51 -6.55
N ALA A 382 -5.93 29.61 -7.12
CA ALA A 382 -5.54 29.60 -8.53
C ALA A 382 -6.59 28.87 -9.39
N PRO A 383 -6.60 29.11 -10.73
CA PRO A 383 -7.46 28.38 -11.64
C PRO A 383 -7.24 26.87 -11.56
N MET A 384 -8.31 26.12 -11.82
CA MET A 384 -8.26 24.65 -11.82
C MET A 384 -7.26 24.12 -12.84
N PRO A 385 -6.32 23.25 -12.43
CA PRO A 385 -5.26 22.79 -13.33
C PRO A 385 -5.70 21.73 -14.34
N TYR A 386 -6.88 21.14 -14.17
CA TYR A 386 -7.45 20.11 -15.04
C TYR A 386 -8.92 20.38 -15.33
N SER A 387 -9.38 20.05 -16.54
CA SER A 387 -10.82 20.00 -16.84
C SER A 387 -11.46 18.75 -16.22
N ALA A 388 -12.79 18.74 -16.11
CA ALA A 388 -13.53 17.57 -15.63
C ALA A 388 -13.35 16.35 -16.55
N ASP A 389 -13.32 16.57 -17.86
CA ASP A 389 -13.12 15.48 -18.83
C ASP A 389 -11.73 14.86 -18.72
N GLU A 390 -10.68 15.69 -18.54
CA GLU A 390 -9.32 15.20 -18.29
C GLU A 390 -9.25 14.38 -17.01
N LEU A 391 -9.83 14.86 -15.90
CA LEU A 391 -9.84 14.12 -14.64
C LEU A 391 -10.60 12.80 -14.75
N GLY A 392 -11.71 12.78 -15.48
CA GLY A 392 -12.46 11.56 -15.76
C GLY A 392 -11.66 10.54 -16.55
N ALA A 393 -10.94 10.97 -17.59
CA ALA A 393 -10.06 10.12 -18.37
C ALA A 393 -8.89 9.59 -17.53
N LEU A 394 -8.27 10.46 -16.72
CA LEU A 394 -7.17 10.09 -15.80
C LEU A 394 -7.62 9.09 -14.74
N ALA A 395 -8.82 9.23 -14.18
CA ALA A 395 -9.38 8.28 -13.22
C ALA A 395 -9.47 6.87 -13.82
N GLY A 396 -10.04 6.76 -15.03
CA GLY A 396 -10.12 5.48 -15.74
C GLY A 396 -8.74 4.90 -16.07
N HIS A 397 -7.82 5.73 -16.53
CA HIS A 397 -6.45 5.31 -16.84
C HIS A 397 -5.68 4.83 -15.60
N CYS A 398 -5.73 5.57 -14.50
CA CYS A 398 -5.10 5.18 -13.24
C CYS A 398 -5.66 3.84 -12.72
N THR A 399 -6.97 3.62 -12.81
CA THR A 399 -7.59 2.34 -12.41
C THR A 399 -7.08 1.17 -13.28
N MET A 400 -7.01 1.38 -14.60
CA MET A 400 -6.52 0.36 -15.53
C MET A 400 -5.04 0.03 -15.28
N GLN A 401 -4.21 1.04 -15.08
CA GLN A 401 -2.76 0.85 -14.87
C GLN A 401 -2.47 0.21 -13.50
N GLU A 402 -3.23 0.52 -12.46
CA GLU A 402 -3.10 -0.17 -11.18
C GLU A 402 -3.41 -1.68 -11.32
N ASP A 403 -4.48 -2.04 -12.04
CA ASP A 403 -4.77 -3.43 -12.36
C ASP A 403 -3.64 -4.11 -13.16
N ASN A 404 -3.03 -3.39 -14.09
CA ASN A 404 -1.91 -3.89 -14.89
C ASN A 404 -0.65 -4.05 -14.05
N ALA A 405 -0.33 -3.09 -13.16
CA ALA A 405 0.78 -3.18 -12.21
C ALA A 405 0.68 -4.44 -11.34
N ASN A 406 -0.49 -4.66 -10.73
CA ASN A 406 -0.77 -5.88 -9.94
C ASN A 406 -0.56 -7.18 -10.74
N LYS A 407 -0.85 -7.17 -12.05
CA LYS A 407 -0.62 -8.34 -12.93
C LYS A 407 0.87 -8.54 -13.23
N VAL A 408 1.63 -7.47 -13.43
CA VAL A 408 3.09 -7.51 -13.60
C VAL A 408 3.74 -8.07 -12.33
N GLU A 409 3.47 -7.47 -11.18
CA GLU A 409 4.01 -7.86 -9.88
C GLU A 409 3.75 -9.33 -9.58
N ARG A 410 2.49 -9.78 -9.78
CA ARG A 410 2.10 -11.18 -9.60
C ARG A 410 2.82 -12.12 -10.55
N ARG A 411 3.00 -11.73 -11.82
CA ARG A 411 3.73 -12.55 -12.80
C ARG A 411 5.19 -12.72 -12.38
N VAL A 412 5.85 -11.62 -12.01
CA VAL A 412 7.25 -11.64 -11.61
C VAL A 412 7.45 -12.38 -10.28
N ALA A 413 6.54 -12.22 -9.32
CA ALA A 413 6.57 -12.98 -8.06
C ALA A 413 6.47 -14.50 -8.29
N LYS A 414 5.60 -14.95 -9.21
CA LYS A 414 5.52 -16.35 -9.62
C LYS A 414 6.80 -16.86 -10.30
N SER A 415 7.40 -16.05 -11.16
CA SER A 415 8.68 -16.38 -11.81
C SER A 415 9.82 -16.45 -10.79
N ALA A 416 9.85 -15.55 -9.81
CA ALA A 416 10.81 -15.57 -8.71
C ALA A 416 10.66 -16.83 -7.83
N ALA A 417 9.42 -17.19 -7.50
CA ALA A 417 9.11 -18.41 -6.76
C ALA A 417 9.57 -19.68 -7.51
N ALA A 418 9.29 -19.75 -8.82
CA ALA A 418 9.76 -20.84 -9.66
C ALA A 418 11.29 -20.90 -9.75
N LEU A 419 11.97 -19.74 -9.77
CA LEU A 419 13.42 -19.64 -9.79
C LEU A 419 14.06 -20.20 -8.53
N LEU A 420 13.50 -19.89 -7.34
CA LEU A 420 13.95 -20.43 -6.06
C LEU A 420 13.81 -21.95 -5.99
N LEU A 421 12.78 -22.50 -6.62
CA LEU A 421 12.46 -23.92 -6.60
C LEU A 421 13.09 -24.71 -7.75
N ALA A 422 13.63 -24.07 -8.78
CA ALA A 422 14.09 -24.73 -10.01
C ALA A 422 15.17 -25.83 -9.77
N SER A 423 16.02 -25.67 -8.74
CA SER A 423 17.03 -26.67 -8.36
C SER A 423 16.54 -27.71 -7.34
N ARG A 424 15.26 -27.62 -6.94
CA ARG A 424 14.66 -28.44 -5.88
C ARG A 424 13.58 -29.40 -6.39
N VAL A 425 13.55 -29.65 -7.70
CA VAL A 425 12.64 -30.65 -8.30
C VAL A 425 12.94 -32.02 -7.70
N GLY A 426 11.90 -32.71 -7.23
CA GLY A 426 11.99 -33.94 -6.46
C GLY A 426 12.01 -33.77 -4.93
N ASP A 427 12.21 -32.54 -4.42
CA ASP A 427 12.13 -32.28 -2.98
C ASP A 427 10.70 -32.42 -2.47
N ARG A 428 10.58 -32.79 -1.19
CA ARG A 428 9.30 -32.94 -0.49
C ARG A 428 9.08 -31.82 0.50
N PHE A 429 7.84 -31.35 0.58
CA PHE A 429 7.42 -30.23 1.42
C PHE A 429 6.16 -30.57 2.20
N ASP A 430 6.06 -29.99 3.41
CA ASP A 430 4.76 -29.86 4.07
C ASP A 430 4.03 -28.64 3.49
N ALA A 431 2.76 -28.79 3.18
CA ALA A 431 1.97 -27.79 2.53
C ALA A 431 0.52 -27.73 3.09
N VAL A 432 -0.14 -26.60 2.84
CA VAL A 432 -1.56 -26.40 3.14
C VAL A 432 -2.31 -26.21 1.82
N VAL A 433 -3.45 -26.86 1.67
CA VAL A 433 -4.34 -26.65 0.51
C VAL A 433 -4.97 -25.26 0.59
N THR A 434 -4.71 -24.42 -0.41
CA THR A 434 -5.19 -23.03 -0.50
C THR A 434 -6.33 -22.86 -1.50
N GLY A 435 -6.61 -23.88 -2.30
CA GLY A 435 -7.70 -23.86 -3.27
C GLY A 435 -8.01 -25.28 -3.75
N ALA A 436 -9.30 -25.60 -3.75
CA ALA A 436 -9.85 -26.86 -4.31
C ALA A 436 -11.09 -26.53 -5.12
N SER A 437 -11.06 -26.79 -6.42
CA SER A 437 -12.17 -26.52 -7.34
C SER A 437 -12.09 -27.38 -8.59
N ALA A 438 -13.11 -27.34 -9.43
CA ALA A 438 -13.09 -27.98 -10.75
C ALA A 438 -11.96 -27.51 -11.68
N LYS A 439 -11.33 -26.33 -11.38
CA LYS A 439 -10.20 -25.80 -12.14
C LYS A 439 -8.86 -26.38 -11.68
N GLY A 440 -8.80 -27.01 -10.52
CA GLY A 440 -7.62 -27.62 -9.94
C GLY A 440 -7.55 -27.47 -8.44
N THR A 441 -6.48 -28.05 -7.87
CA THR A 441 -6.11 -27.94 -6.45
C THR A 441 -4.77 -27.22 -6.34
N TRP A 442 -4.66 -26.27 -5.42
CA TRP A 442 -3.46 -25.50 -5.13
C TRP A 442 -3.03 -25.71 -3.69
N VAL A 443 -1.73 -25.69 -3.49
CA VAL A 443 -1.12 -25.81 -2.16
C VAL A 443 -0.09 -24.73 -1.95
N ARG A 444 0.10 -24.33 -0.70
CA ARG A 444 1.15 -23.40 -0.28
C ARG A 444 2.13 -24.13 0.62
N ILE A 445 3.43 -24.05 0.29
CA ILE A 445 4.54 -24.43 1.14
C ILE A 445 5.00 -23.22 1.98
N ALA A 446 5.57 -23.47 3.17
CA ALA A 446 5.91 -22.40 4.10
C ALA A 446 7.29 -21.76 3.82
N ARG A 447 8.25 -22.55 3.33
CA ARG A 447 9.62 -22.06 3.04
C ARG A 447 10.18 -22.68 1.77
N PRO A 448 10.37 -21.87 0.72
CA PRO A 448 9.89 -20.49 0.58
C PRO A 448 8.37 -20.40 0.60
N ALA A 449 7.80 -19.21 0.94
CA ALA A 449 6.35 -19.01 0.94
C ALA A 449 5.79 -18.99 -0.50
N VAL A 450 5.51 -20.16 -1.07
CA VAL A 450 5.17 -20.34 -2.48
C VAL A 450 3.92 -21.17 -2.64
N GLU A 451 3.04 -20.71 -3.57
CA GLU A 451 1.87 -21.44 -4.01
C GLU A 451 2.13 -22.14 -5.34
N GLY A 452 1.70 -23.40 -5.47
CA GLY A 452 1.76 -24.16 -6.70
C GLY A 452 0.57 -25.07 -6.88
N ARG A 453 0.39 -25.59 -8.11
CA ARG A 453 -0.72 -26.48 -8.46
C ARG A 453 -0.37 -27.92 -8.12
N VAL A 454 -1.32 -28.67 -7.55
CA VAL A 454 -1.21 -30.12 -7.41
C VAL A 454 -1.74 -30.77 -8.69
N VAL A 455 -0.85 -31.42 -9.45
CA VAL A 455 -1.18 -32.01 -10.74
C VAL A 455 -1.59 -33.47 -10.66
N ARG A 456 -1.25 -34.16 -9.55
CA ARG A 456 -1.64 -35.54 -9.22
C ARG A 456 -1.77 -35.71 -7.71
N GLY A 457 -2.60 -36.68 -7.27
CA GLY A 457 -2.76 -36.98 -5.83
C GLY A 457 -3.54 -35.89 -5.08
N TYR A 458 -4.50 -35.24 -5.74
CA TYR A 458 -5.33 -34.17 -5.18
C TYR A 458 -6.75 -34.62 -4.82
N ASP A 459 -7.11 -35.88 -5.10
CA ASP A 459 -8.47 -36.39 -4.87
C ASP A 459 -8.84 -36.36 -3.40
N GLY A 460 -10.01 -35.79 -3.09
CA GLY A 460 -10.51 -35.63 -1.71
C GLY A 460 -9.79 -34.62 -0.84
N LEU A 461 -8.91 -33.80 -1.40
CA LEU A 461 -8.30 -32.66 -0.69
C LEU A 461 -9.24 -31.46 -0.71
N ASP A 462 -9.34 -30.79 0.45
CA ASP A 462 -10.10 -29.54 0.61
C ASP A 462 -9.25 -28.43 1.22
N VAL A 463 -9.72 -27.19 1.08
CA VAL A 463 -9.03 -25.99 1.58
C VAL A 463 -8.78 -26.12 3.10
N GLY A 464 -7.54 -25.85 3.51
CA GLY A 464 -7.07 -25.98 4.88
C GLY A 464 -6.48 -27.35 5.24
N ASP A 465 -6.58 -28.38 4.35
CA ASP A 465 -5.93 -29.67 4.57
C ASP A 465 -4.39 -29.51 4.61
N ARG A 466 -3.76 -30.14 5.58
CA ARG A 466 -2.30 -30.28 5.63
C ARG A 466 -1.89 -31.51 4.83
N VAL A 467 -0.98 -31.33 3.89
CA VAL A 467 -0.56 -32.38 2.96
C VAL A 467 0.96 -32.40 2.79
N LYS A 468 1.49 -33.58 2.49
CA LYS A 468 2.86 -33.71 1.96
C LYS A 468 2.80 -33.67 0.44
N VAL A 469 3.70 -32.86 -0.15
CA VAL A 469 3.79 -32.74 -1.60
C VAL A 469 5.24 -32.88 -2.06
N GLU A 470 5.43 -33.35 -3.30
CA GLU A 470 6.72 -33.41 -3.97
C GLU A 470 6.72 -32.43 -5.14
N LEU A 471 7.77 -31.63 -5.28
CA LEU A 471 7.90 -30.67 -6.39
C LEU A 471 8.14 -31.44 -7.70
N ALA A 472 7.18 -31.41 -8.60
CA ALA A 472 7.24 -32.09 -9.89
C ALA A 472 7.93 -31.23 -10.97
N SER A 473 7.64 -29.95 -11.03
CA SER A 473 8.24 -29.04 -12.00
C SER A 473 8.26 -27.59 -11.52
N ALA A 474 9.20 -26.79 -12.04
CA ALA A 474 9.23 -25.35 -11.87
C ALA A 474 9.66 -24.69 -13.19
N ASN A 475 8.79 -23.85 -13.76
CA ASN A 475 9.03 -23.13 -15.01
C ASN A 475 9.15 -21.63 -14.73
N VAL A 476 10.35 -21.09 -14.78
CA VAL A 476 10.66 -19.69 -14.43
C VAL A 476 9.99 -18.70 -15.38
N GLU A 477 9.99 -18.96 -16.70
CA GLU A 477 9.44 -18.04 -17.71
C GLU A 477 7.92 -17.86 -17.55
N ARG A 478 7.23 -18.96 -17.25
CA ARG A 478 5.77 -18.97 -17.08
C ARG A 478 5.33 -18.73 -15.64
N GLY A 479 6.25 -18.84 -14.68
CA GLY A 479 5.94 -18.78 -13.25
C GLY A 479 5.06 -19.95 -12.79
N PHE A 480 5.21 -21.15 -13.41
CA PHE A 480 4.43 -22.32 -13.05
C PHE A 480 5.21 -23.22 -12.11
N ILE A 481 4.54 -23.69 -11.08
CA ILE A 481 5.07 -24.60 -10.05
C ILE A 481 4.02 -25.69 -9.88
N ASP A 482 4.45 -26.92 -10.17
CA ASP A 482 3.60 -28.10 -10.07
C ASP A 482 4.08 -29.04 -8.98
N PHE A 483 3.16 -29.53 -8.17
CA PHE A 483 3.38 -30.51 -7.11
C PHE A 483 2.62 -31.80 -7.39
N VAL A 484 3.12 -32.90 -6.78
CA VAL A 484 2.40 -34.16 -6.66
C VAL A 484 2.03 -34.35 -5.19
N GLY A 485 0.78 -34.59 -4.90
CA GLY A 485 0.29 -34.92 -3.56
C GLY A 485 0.75 -36.32 -3.15
N LEU A 486 1.33 -36.44 -1.94
CA LEU A 486 1.81 -37.68 -1.34
C LEU A 486 0.88 -38.19 -0.22
N GLY A 487 -0.19 -37.44 0.09
CA GLY A 487 -1.15 -37.74 1.14
C GLY A 487 -1.28 -36.66 2.19
N ARG A 488 -2.28 -36.79 3.06
CA ARG A 488 -2.49 -35.88 4.19
C ARG A 488 -1.35 -36.04 5.22
N SER A 489 -0.86 -34.92 5.74
CA SER A 489 0.00 -34.93 6.91
C SER A 489 -0.85 -35.17 8.15
N THR A 490 -0.42 -36.11 8.98
CA THR A 490 -1.03 -36.37 10.29
C THR A 490 -0.71 -35.25 11.27
#